data_ea2ee265646f7a1c9d0b0655c230fa49
#
_entry.id   ea2ee265646f7a1c9d0b0655c230fa49
#
_cell.length_a   1.000
_cell.length_b   1.000
_cell.length_c   1.000
_cell.angle_alpha   90.00
_cell.angle_beta   90.00
_cell.angle_gamma   90.00
#
_symmetry.space_group_name_H-M   'P 1'
#
loop_
_entity.id
_entity.type
_entity.pdbx_description
1 polymer ?
#
loop_
_entity_poly.entity_id
_entity_poly.type
_entity_poly.pdbx_seq_one_letter_code
_entity_poly.pdbx_strand_id
1 'polypeptide(L)'
;MVAVGMTDPFPRPIAAIRLDGGRLCIDFVNSIHDRFTVAIEDYLATPERYAEWARRAGAIGAGEQIDLPRSERARALLMTDVRALRDAIYRLLIAWLDGVPLPDDALRTANHWLREARKDQALASDGQLMLRVAPGDASLPLKRIALDLLDTLAGARAGDFKLERCANQSSCGWIFADTSKNGRRRWCAMNTCGVASKMAALRRRSSARPARSERKRLGPAAP
;
A
#
# COMPACT_ATOMS: atom_id res chain seq x y z
N MET A 1 -7.35 11.28 34.14
CA MET A 1 -7.43 9.90 33.61
C MET A 1 -6.94 9.93 32.17
N VAL A 2 -5.72 9.49 31.91
CA VAL A 2 -5.15 9.36 30.57
C VAL A 2 -5.69 8.09 29.98
N ALA A 3 -6.43 8.17 28.88
CA ALA A 3 -6.89 6.99 28.15
C ALA A 3 -5.68 6.18 27.72
N VAL A 4 -5.50 5.01 28.32
CA VAL A 4 -4.54 4.00 27.88
C VAL A 4 -4.97 3.60 26.48
N GLY A 5 -4.14 3.95 25.49
CA GLY A 5 -4.38 3.60 24.10
C GLY A 5 -4.53 2.08 24.00
N MET A 6 -5.70 1.64 23.54
CA MET A 6 -5.88 0.28 23.08
C MET A 6 -4.86 0.07 21.97
N THR A 7 -3.83 -0.72 22.24
CA THR A 7 -2.95 -1.23 21.20
C THR A 7 -3.80 -2.11 20.29
N ASP A 8 -3.95 -1.72 19.04
CA ASP A 8 -4.61 -2.56 18.03
C ASP A 8 -4.03 -3.98 18.11
N PRO A 9 -4.86 -5.02 18.03
CA PRO A 9 -4.37 -6.39 18.08
C PRO A 9 -3.38 -6.64 16.93
N PHE A 10 -2.24 -7.21 17.25
CA PHE A 10 -1.24 -7.59 16.25
C PHE A 10 -1.27 -9.11 16.01
N PRO A 11 -1.28 -9.58 14.74
CA PRO A 11 -1.44 -8.83 13.49
C PRO A 11 -2.87 -8.26 13.33
N ARG A 12 -2.98 -7.06 12.77
CA ARG A 12 -4.27 -6.41 12.57
C ARG A 12 -5.23 -7.28 11.75
N PRO A 13 -6.53 -7.34 12.11
CA PRO A 13 -7.52 -8.01 11.27
C PRO A 13 -7.54 -7.42 9.86
N ILE A 14 -7.71 -8.27 8.83
CA ILE A 14 -7.78 -7.80 7.44
C ILE A 14 -8.94 -6.80 7.24
N ALA A 15 -10.03 -6.97 7.96
CA ALA A 15 -11.15 -6.02 7.94
C ALA A 15 -10.78 -4.59 8.40
N ALA A 16 -9.77 -4.45 9.27
CA ALA A 16 -9.30 -3.16 9.78
C ALA A 16 -8.22 -2.50 8.89
N ILE A 17 -7.67 -3.22 7.91
CA ILE A 17 -6.65 -2.69 6.99
C ILE A 17 -7.32 -1.69 6.05
N ARG A 18 -6.66 -0.57 5.81
CA ARG A 18 -7.16 0.47 4.92
C ARG A 18 -6.76 0.19 3.48
N LEU A 19 -7.69 0.40 2.55
CA LEU A 19 -7.48 0.31 1.11
C LEU A 19 -7.56 1.74 0.54
N ASP A 20 -6.53 2.54 0.81
CA ASP A 20 -6.48 3.97 0.47
C ASP A 20 -5.56 4.25 -0.73
N GLY A 21 -5.05 3.21 -1.37
CA GLY A 21 -4.19 3.34 -2.55
C GLY A 21 -4.93 3.85 -3.78
N GLY A 22 -6.23 3.58 -3.87
CA GLY A 22 -7.08 3.99 -4.99
C GLY A 22 -6.96 3.09 -6.23
N ARG A 23 -6.08 2.09 -6.22
CA ARG A 23 -5.89 1.07 -7.25
C ARG A 23 -5.54 -0.25 -6.58
N LEU A 24 -5.97 -1.36 -7.17
CA LEU A 24 -5.77 -2.69 -6.60
C LEU A 24 -4.28 -3.03 -6.40
N CYS A 25 -3.43 -2.77 -7.38
CA CYS A 25 -1.99 -3.00 -7.30
C CYS A 25 -1.31 -2.11 -6.24
N ILE A 26 -1.84 -0.91 -6.01
CA ILE A 26 -1.33 0.00 -4.98
C ILE A 26 -1.77 -0.48 -3.59
N ASP A 27 -3.02 -0.88 -3.40
CA ASP A 27 -3.47 -1.47 -2.14
C ASP A 27 -2.71 -2.78 -1.81
N PHE A 28 -2.33 -3.53 -2.85
CA PHE A 28 -1.49 -4.72 -2.69
C PHE A 28 -0.09 -4.37 -2.16
N VAL A 29 0.60 -3.39 -2.71
CA VAL A 29 1.92 -3.00 -2.21
C VAL A 29 1.83 -2.32 -0.84
N ASN A 30 0.73 -1.65 -0.54
CA ASN A 30 0.46 -1.03 0.75
C ASN A 30 0.08 -2.05 1.85
N SER A 31 -0.04 -3.34 1.52
CA SER A 31 -0.20 -4.41 2.51
C SER A 31 1.04 -4.64 3.39
N ILE A 32 2.13 -3.94 3.15
CA ILE A 32 3.24 -3.76 4.10
C ILE A 32 3.04 -2.43 4.82
N HIS A 33 2.87 -2.49 6.13
CA HIS A 33 2.76 -1.31 6.98
C HIS A 33 4.11 -0.97 7.63
N ASP A 34 4.32 0.30 7.92
CA ASP A 34 5.54 0.83 8.56
C ASP A 34 6.84 0.32 7.93
N ARG A 35 6.87 0.28 6.60
CA ARG A 35 7.90 -0.31 5.74
C ARG A 35 9.32 0.11 6.10
N PHE A 36 9.50 1.30 6.66
CA PHE A 36 10.80 1.89 6.98
C PHE A 36 11.12 1.90 8.48
N THR A 37 10.40 1.12 9.27
CA THR A 37 10.60 1.02 10.72
C THR A 37 10.89 -0.40 11.16
N VAL A 38 11.32 -0.56 12.39
CA VAL A 38 11.47 -1.88 13.03
C VAL A 38 10.13 -2.56 13.33
N ALA A 39 9.03 -1.79 13.27
CA ALA A 39 7.65 -2.27 13.48
C ALA A 39 6.96 -2.65 12.17
N ILE A 40 7.74 -3.05 11.15
CA ILE A 40 7.20 -3.49 9.86
C ILE A 40 6.19 -4.63 10.06
N GLU A 41 5.02 -4.47 9.47
CA GLU A 41 3.95 -5.47 9.53
C GLU A 41 3.58 -5.92 8.11
N ASP A 42 3.61 -7.24 7.86
CA ASP A 42 3.10 -7.84 6.63
C ASP A 42 1.66 -8.33 6.87
N TYR A 43 0.71 -7.61 6.32
CA TYR A 43 -0.71 -7.97 6.43
C TYR A 43 -1.05 -9.28 5.70
N LEU A 44 -0.26 -9.66 4.68
CA LEU A 44 -0.46 -10.87 3.87
C LEU A 44 0.53 -11.97 4.24
N ALA A 45 0.86 -12.11 5.52
CA ALA A 45 1.90 -13.05 5.97
C ALA A 45 1.56 -14.53 5.72
N THR A 46 0.27 -14.89 5.59
CA THR A 46 -0.20 -16.27 5.37
C THR A 46 -1.15 -16.37 4.18
N PRO A 47 -1.32 -17.57 3.57
CA PRO A 47 -2.27 -17.77 2.48
C PRO A 47 -3.71 -17.38 2.84
N GLU A 48 -4.15 -17.62 4.08
CA GLU A 48 -5.49 -17.25 4.54
C GLU A 48 -5.68 -15.75 4.55
N ARG A 49 -4.69 -15.02 5.07
CA ARG A 49 -4.71 -13.54 5.08
C ARG A 49 -4.67 -12.97 3.68
N TYR A 50 -3.87 -13.58 2.79
CA TYR A 50 -3.86 -13.21 1.37
C TYR A 50 -5.24 -13.40 0.73
N ALA A 51 -5.89 -14.55 0.93
CA ALA A 51 -7.21 -14.83 0.37
C ALA A 51 -8.29 -13.89 0.94
N GLU A 52 -8.27 -13.62 2.25
CA GLU A 52 -9.19 -12.68 2.90
C GLU A 52 -9.01 -11.25 2.36
N TRP A 53 -7.75 -10.80 2.26
CA TRP A 53 -7.43 -9.50 1.68
C TRP A 53 -7.89 -9.42 0.21
N ALA A 54 -7.62 -10.44 -0.58
CA ALA A 54 -7.97 -10.47 -2.00
C ALA A 54 -9.48 -10.33 -2.24
N ARG A 55 -10.31 -10.98 -1.40
CA ARG A 55 -11.79 -10.79 -1.42
C ARG A 55 -12.15 -9.36 -1.07
N ARG A 56 -11.60 -8.84 0.03
CA ARG A 56 -11.91 -7.49 0.50
C ARG A 56 -11.46 -6.40 -0.47
N ALA A 57 -10.32 -6.58 -1.13
CA ALA A 57 -9.78 -5.65 -2.12
C ALA A 57 -10.42 -5.76 -3.50
N GLY A 58 -11.35 -6.72 -3.70
CA GLY A 58 -11.99 -6.96 -4.99
C GLY A 58 -11.13 -7.71 -6.01
N ALA A 59 -9.99 -8.28 -5.58
CA ALA A 59 -9.18 -9.15 -6.42
C ALA A 59 -9.82 -10.53 -6.65
N ILE A 60 -10.82 -10.88 -5.85
CA ILE A 60 -11.74 -12.00 -6.04
C ILE A 60 -13.14 -11.40 -6.14
N GLY A 61 -13.83 -11.63 -7.24
CA GLY A 61 -15.16 -11.08 -7.52
C GLY A 61 -16.27 -11.78 -6.72
N ALA A 62 -17.45 -11.20 -6.73
CA ALA A 62 -18.63 -11.82 -6.14
C ALA A 62 -18.93 -13.15 -6.85
N GLY A 63 -19.09 -14.22 -6.08
CA GLY A 63 -19.33 -15.57 -6.62
C GLY A 63 -18.09 -16.35 -7.07
N GLU A 64 -16.91 -15.72 -7.05
CA GLU A 64 -15.66 -16.41 -7.31
C GLU A 64 -15.05 -16.99 -6.03
N GLN A 65 -14.34 -18.10 -6.20
CA GLN A 65 -13.64 -18.76 -5.11
C GLN A 65 -12.22 -19.10 -5.54
N ILE A 66 -11.30 -19.05 -4.60
CA ILE A 66 -9.96 -19.60 -4.75
C ILE A 66 -9.77 -20.68 -3.68
N ASP A 67 -9.10 -21.77 -4.06
CA ASP A 67 -8.75 -22.87 -3.17
C ASP A 67 -7.31 -22.73 -2.74
N LEU A 68 -7.08 -22.55 -1.43
CA LEU A 68 -5.74 -22.51 -0.93
C LEU A 68 -5.06 -23.87 -1.02
N PRO A 69 -3.79 -23.93 -1.43
CA PRO A 69 -3.06 -25.18 -1.51
C PRO A 69 -3.08 -25.94 -0.16
N ARG A 70 -3.23 -27.27 -0.22
CA ARG A 70 -3.26 -28.12 0.98
C ARG A 70 -1.88 -28.46 1.52
N SER A 71 -0.90 -28.68 0.61
CA SER A 71 0.46 -29.01 1.03
C SER A 71 1.23 -27.76 1.46
N GLU A 72 2.04 -27.89 2.49
CA GLU A 72 2.86 -26.80 3.00
C GLU A 72 3.82 -26.25 1.93
N ARG A 73 4.41 -27.13 1.11
CA ARG A 73 5.25 -26.73 0.00
C ARG A 73 4.52 -25.83 -0.99
N ALA A 74 3.31 -26.21 -1.39
CA ALA A 74 2.54 -25.40 -2.35
C ALA A 74 2.07 -24.07 -1.72
N ARG A 75 1.76 -24.05 -0.43
CA ARG A 75 1.46 -22.83 0.34
C ARG A 75 2.66 -21.90 0.39
N ALA A 76 3.85 -22.43 0.65
CA ALA A 76 5.09 -21.66 0.66
C ALA A 76 5.41 -21.08 -0.72
N LEU A 77 5.18 -21.83 -1.81
CA LEU A 77 5.34 -21.34 -3.19
C LEU A 77 4.36 -20.20 -3.48
N LEU A 78 3.08 -20.35 -3.16
CA LEU A 78 2.11 -19.27 -3.32
C LEU A 78 2.56 -18.00 -2.60
N MET A 79 3.03 -18.12 -1.35
CA MET A 79 3.48 -16.95 -0.60
C MET A 79 4.79 -16.35 -1.12
N THR A 80 5.63 -17.15 -1.76
CA THR A 80 6.81 -16.67 -2.48
C THR A 80 6.38 -15.80 -3.66
N ASP A 81 5.42 -16.26 -4.45
CA ASP A 81 4.86 -15.52 -5.59
C ASP A 81 4.18 -14.22 -5.16
N VAL A 82 3.38 -14.27 -4.09
CA VAL A 82 2.73 -13.09 -3.49
C VAL A 82 3.75 -12.03 -3.12
N ARG A 83 4.81 -12.41 -2.40
CA ARG A 83 5.86 -11.49 -1.97
C ARG A 83 6.67 -10.97 -3.15
N ALA A 84 7.04 -11.84 -4.09
CA ALA A 84 7.83 -11.48 -5.26
C ALA A 84 7.10 -10.45 -6.14
N LEU A 85 5.81 -10.68 -6.43
CA LEU A 85 5.03 -9.74 -7.22
C LEU A 85 4.82 -8.41 -6.48
N ARG A 86 4.54 -8.46 -5.18
CA ARG A 86 4.35 -7.27 -4.36
C ARG A 86 5.62 -6.40 -4.31
N ASP A 87 6.78 -7.02 -4.11
CA ASP A 87 8.06 -6.31 -4.14
C ASP A 87 8.35 -5.72 -5.53
N ALA A 88 8.15 -6.51 -6.57
CA ALA A 88 8.36 -6.07 -7.95
C ALA A 88 7.48 -4.83 -8.26
N ILE A 89 6.19 -4.88 -7.96
CA ILE A 89 5.27 -3.76 -8.20
C ILE A 89 5.71 -2.52 -7.40
N TYR A 90 6.06 -2.69 -6.12
CA TYR A 90 6.53 -1.57 -5.31
C TYR A 90 7.76 -0.90 -5.94
N ARG A 91 8.75 -1.66 -6.35
CA ARG A 91 9.98 -1.16 -6.97
C ARG A 91 9.71 -0.49 -8.32
N LEU A 92 8.79 -1.04 -9.12
CA LEU A 92 8.36 -0.43 -10.38
C LEU A 92 7.67 0.93 -10.15
N LEU A 93 6.76 1.00 -9.19
CA LEU A 93 6.07 2.25 -8.86
C LEU A 93 7.03 3.31 -8.29
N ILE A 94 7.99 2.88 -7.46
CA ILE A 94 9.01 3.78 -6.94
C ILE A 94 9.91 4.32 -8.05
N ALA A 95 10.40 3.47 -8.96
CA ALA A 95 11.21 3.88 -10.09
C ALA A 95 10.44 4.84 -11.01
N TRP A 96 9.14 4.56 -11.24
CA TRP A 96 8.25 5.47 -11.97
C TRP A 96 8.17 6.85 -11.31
N LEU A 97 7.95 6.91 -10.00
CA LEU A 97 7.86 8.15 -9.22
C LEU A 97 9.17 8.93 -9.19
N ASP A 98 10.31 8.23 -9.26
CA ASP A 98 11.64 8.85 -9.28
C ASP A 98 12.06 9.27 -10.70
N GLY A 99 11.30 8.91 -11.74
CA GLY A 99 11.64 9.17 -13.12
C GLY A 99 12.90 8.44 -13.58
N VAL A 100 13.22 7.27 -12.96
CA VAL A 100 14.37 6.45 -13.30
C VAL A 100 13.93 5.20 -14.09
N PRO A 101 14.85 4.54 -14.82
CA PRO A 101 14.55 3.30 -15.53
C PRO A 101 13.95 2.24 -14.59
N LEU A 102 12.94 1.53 -15.09
CA LEU A 102 12.30 0.44 -14.33
C LEU A 102 13.27 -0.73 -14.17
N PRO A 103 13.42 -1.31 -12.96
CA PRO A 103 14.35 -2.40 -12.71
C PRO A 103 14.00 -3.67 -13.49
N ASP A 104 14.95 -4.25 -14.20
CA ASP A 104 14.77 -5.40 -15.12
C ASP A 104 14.21 -6.64 -14.42
N ASP A 105 14.67 -6.94 -13.22
CA ASP A 105 14.21 -8.09 -12.44
C ASP A 105 12.74 -7.91 -11.98
N ALA A 106 12.37 -6.70 -11.58
CA ALA A 106 11.00 -6.36 -11.26
C ALA A 106 10.09 -6.43 -12.51
N LEU A 107 10.58 -5.93 -13.66
CA LEU A 107 9.89 -6.08 -14.94
C LEU A 107 9.69 -7.55 -15.32
N ARG A 108 10.71 -8.41 -15.14
CA ARG A 108 10.56 -9.86 -15.42
C ARG A 108 9.46 -10.49 -14.59
N THR A 109 9.40 -10.17 -13.29
CA THR A 109 8.37 -10.69 -12.38
C THR A 109 6.97 -10.19 -12.76
N ALA A 110 6.79 -8.90 -12.97
CA ALA A 110 5.51 -8.34 -13.39
C ALA A 110 5.06 -8.89 -14.75
N ASN A 111 5.96 -8.98 -15.73
CA ASN A 111 5.68 -9.52 -17.06
C ASN A 111 5.37 -11.02 -17.05
N HIS A 112 5.91 -11.79 -16.09
CA HIS A 112 5.48 -13.17 -15.89
C HIS A 112 3.98 -13.22 -15.59
N TRP A 113 3.51 -12.49 -14.59
CA TRP A 113 2.11 -12.48 -14.19
C TRP A 113 1.19 -11.84 -15.24
N LEU A 114 1.65 -10.86 -15.98
CA LEU A 114 0.92 -10.30 -17.13
C LEU A 114 0.73 -11.35 -18.22
N ARG A 115 1.74 -12.17 -18.52
CA ARG A 115 1.60 -13.27 -19.49
C ARG A 115 0.63 -14.35 -18.99
N GLU A 116 0.71 -14.74 -17.73
CA GLU A 116 -0.21 -15.69 -17.12
C GLU A 116 -1.67 -15.15 -17.17
N ALA A 117 -1.87 -13.89 -16.83
CA ALA A 117 -3.19 -13.27 -16.92
C ALA A 117 -3.72 -13.26 -18.36
N ARG A 118 -2.88 -12.94 -19.35
CA ARG A 118 -3.30 -12.86 -20.75
C ARG A 118 -3.65 -14.21 -21.37
N LYS A 119 -3.06 -15.30 -20.92
CA LYS A 119 -3.44 -16.66 -21.33
C LYS A 119 -4.91 -16.98 -20.98
N ASP A 120 -5.37 -16.41 -19.86
CA ASP A 120 -6.70 -16.65 -19.33
C ASP A 120 -7.72 -15.57 -19.73
N GLN A 121 -7.27 -14.51 -20.43
CA GLN A 121 -8.19 -13.48 -20.90
C GLN A 121 -9.12 -14.00 -22.01
N ALA A 122 -10.39 -13.74 -21.85
CA ALA A 122 -11.41 -14.07 -22.82
C ALA A 122 -12.45 -12.96 -22.92
N LEU A 123 -13.10 -12.85 -24.06
CA LEU A 123 -14.23 -11.96 -24.24
C LEU A 123 -15.50 -12.67 -23.74
N ALA A 124 -16.24 -12.02 -22.86
CA ALA A 124 -17.54 -12.49 -22.41
C ALA A 124 -18.63 -12.14 -23.42
N SER A 125 -19.80 -12.78 -23.31
CA SER A 125 -20.93 -12.57 -24.22
C SER A 125 -21.51 -11.14 -24.19
N ASP A 126 -21.28 -10.41 -23.11
CA ASP A 126 -21.63 -8.99 -22.94
C ASP A 126 -20.57 -8.01 -23.49
N GLY A 127 -19.50 -8.55 -24.11
CA GLY A 127 -18.41 -7.77 -24.65
C GLY A 127 -17.34 -7.34 -23.64
N GLN A 128 -17.43 -7.78 -22.38
CA GLN A 128 -16.42 -7.47 -21.38
C GLN A 128 -15.25 -8.45 -21.40
N LEU A 129 -14.06 -7.97 -21.11
CA LEU A 129 -12.89 -8.81 -20.88
C LEU A 129 -13.00 -9.48 -19.51
N MET A 130 -12.88 -10.80 -19.49
CA MET A 130 -12.88 -11.59 -18.25
C MET A 130 -11.63 -12.48 -18.17
N LEU A 131 -11.29 -12.93 -16.98
CA LEU A 131 -10.31 -13.99 -16.77
C LEU A 131 -11.02 -15.32 -16.60
N ARG A 132 -10.77 -16.25 -17.54
CA ARG A 132 -11.24 -17.64 -17.45
C ARG A 132 -10.15 -18.50 -16.83
N VAL A 133 -10.11 -18.53 -15.51
CA VAL A 133 -9.19 -19.37 -14.75
C VAL A 133 -9.84 -20.70 -14.37
N ALA A 134 -9.01 -21.68 -14.05
CA ALA A 134 -9.52 -22.92 -13.47
C ALA A 134 -10.27 -22.64 -12.17
N PRO A 135 -11.37 -23.35 -11.86
CA PRO A 135 -12.05 -23.21 -10.59
C PRO A 135 -11.06 -23.40 -9.43
N GLY A 136 -11.09 -22.51 -8.45
CA GLY A 136 -10.20 -22.57 -7.29
C GLY A 136 -8.77 -22.08 -7.51
N ASP A 137 -8.42 -21.48 -8.65
CA ASP A 137 -7.07 -20.98 -8.92
C ASP A 137 -6.64 -19.92 -7.90
N ALA A 138 -5.75 -20.29 -6.98
CA ALA A 138 -5.22 -19.39 -5.96
C ALA A 138 -4.37 -18.25 -6.54
N SER A 139 -3.95 -18.33 -7.79
CA SER A 139 -3.17 -17.29 -8.47
C SER A 139 -4.04 -16.19 -9.11
N LEU A 140 -5.36 -16.37 -9.21
CA LEU A 140 -6.28 -15.41 -9.81
C LEU A 140 -6.08 -13.96 -9.30
N PRO A 141 -5.92 -13.69 -7.99
CA PRO A 141 -5.68 -12.32 -7.53
C PRO A 141 -4.36 -11.74 -8.05
N LEU A 142 -3.30 -12.53 -8.18
CA LEU A 142 -2.00 -12.06 -8.71
C LEU A 142 -2.12 -11.66 -10.18
N LYS A 143 -2.88 -12.41 -10.97
CA LYS A 143 -3.17 -12.09 -12.37
C LYS A 143 -3.92 -10.75 -12.49
N ARG A 144 -4.93 -10.52 -11.66
CA ARG A 144 -5.69 -9.26 -11.62
C ARG A 144 -4.85 -8.08 -11.17
N ILE A 145 -4.03 -8.27 -10.15
CA ILE A 145 -3.11 -7.25 -9.66
C ILE A 145 -2.11 -6.84 -10.75
N ALA A 146 -1.59 -7.81 -11.53
CA ALA A 146 -0.68 -7.52 -12.63
C ALA A 146 -1.36 -6.74 -13.75
N LEU A 147 -2.60 -7.06 -14.10
CA LEU A 147 -3.37 -6.28 -15.08
C LEU A 147 -3.67 -4.86 -14.56
N ASP A 148 -4.08 -4.72 -13.29
CA ASP A 148 -4.33 -3.40 -12.69
C ASP A 148 -3.05 -2.55 -12.60
N LEU A 149 -1.86 -3.16 -12.46
CA LEU A 149 -0.59 -2.43 -12.56
C LEU A 149 -0.43 -1.79 -13.95
N LEU A 150 -0.72 -2.54 -15.02
CA LEU A 150 -0.63 -2.03 -16.38
C LEU A 150 -1.58 -0.85 -16.58
N ASP A 151 -2.84 -0.99 -16.15
CA ASP A 151 -3.86 0.06 -16.25
C ASP A 151 -3.50 1.27 -15.37
N THR A 152 -2.89 1.03 -14.21
CA THR A 152 -2.42 2.08 -13.30
C THR A 152 -1.31 2.92 -13.93
N LEU A 153 -0.31 2.28 -14.55
CA LEU A 153 0.76 3.00 -15.22
C LEU A 153 0.27 3.72 -16.48
N ALA A 154 -0.67 3.11 -17.22
CA ALA A 154 -1.28 3.74 -18.39
C ALA A 154 -2.10 4.98 -18.00
N GLY A 155 -2.97 4.89 -16.99
CA GLY A 155 -3.77 6.03 -16.51
C GLY A 155 -2.91 7.16 -15.92
N ALA A 156 -1.86 6.80 -15.16
CA ALA A 156 -0.92 7.81 -14.65
C ALA A 156 -0.18 8.53 -15.79
N ARG A 157 0.18 7.82 -16.87
CA ARG A 157 0.79 8.41 -18.07
C ARG A 157 -0.19 9.29 -18.85
N ALA A 158 -1.45 8.91 -18.92
CA ALA A 158 -2.52 9.69 -19.57
C ALA A 158 -2.89 10.95 -18.76
N GLY A 159 -2.52 11.01 -17.48
CA GLY A 159 -2.86 12.13 -16.60
C GLY A 159 -4.22 12.01 -15.92
N ASP A 160 -4.84 10.81 -15.93
CA ASP A 160 -6.13 10.57 -15.30
C ASP A 160 -6.06 10.78 -13.77
N PHE A 161 -4.89 10.53 -13.19
CA PHE A 161 -4.55 10.77 -11.80
C PHE A 161 -3.03 10.89 -11.63
N LYS A 162 -2.59 11.37 -10.45
CA LYS A 162 -1.18 11.39 -10.09
C LYS A 162 -0.86 10.23 -9.16
N LEU A 163 0.23 9.53 -9.42
CA LEU A 163 0.83 8.65 -8.44
C LEU A 163 1.68 9.47 -7.48
N GLU A 164 1.53 9.23 -6.18
CA GLU A 164 2.22 10.00 -5.15
C GLU A 164 2.67 9.07 -4.01
N ARG A 165 3.79 9.44 -3.38
CA ARG A 165 4.23 8.84 -2.11
C ARG A 165 3.58 9.55 -0.94
N CYS A 166 3.24 8.80 0.10
CA CYS A 166 2.84 9.40 1.35
C CYS A 166 3.95 10.31 1.90
N ALA A 167 3.61 11.56 2.20
CA ALA A 167 4.60 12.54 2.71
C ALA A 167 5.17 12.17 4.10
N ASN A 168 4.62 11.18 4.80
CA ASN A 168 5.18 10.60 6.01
C ASN A 168 6.22 9.51 5.67
N GLN A 169 7.29 9.88 4.97
CA GLN A 169 8.30 8.95 4.48
C GLN A 169 9.20 8.36 5.58
N SER A 170 9.17 8.90 6.80
CA SER A 170 9.96 8.37 7.91
C SER A 170 9.45 7.02 8.43
N SER A 171 8.21 6.65 8.13
CA SER A 171 7.62 5.39 8.60
C SER A 171 6.73 4.71 7.55
N CYS A 172 5.83 5.45 6.89
CA CYS A 172 4.72 4.89 6.14
C CYS A 172 5.15 4.10 4.89
N GLY A 173 5.87 4.71 3.95
CA GLY A 173 6.28 4.10 2.68
C GLY A 173 5.15 3.76 1.69
N TRP A 174 3.91 4.15 1.97
CA TRP A 174 2.76 3.89 1.12
C TRP A 174 2.72 4.80 -0.11
N ILE A 175 2.13 4.28 -1.18
CA ILE A 175 1.86 4.97 -2.44
C ILE A 175 0.34 5.15 -2.56
N PHE A 176 -0.12 6.13 -3.33
CA PHE A 176 -1.53 6.29 -3.65
C PHE A 176 -1.72 6.97 -5.01
N ALA A 177 -2.85 6.70 -5.64
CA ALA A 177 -3.36 7.46 -6.77
C ALA A 177 -4.11 8.67 -6.21
N ASP A 178 -3.68 9.88 -6.57
CA ASP A 178 -4.38 11.11 -6.21
C ASP A 178 -5.41 11.44 -7.29
N THR A 179 -6.65 11.09 -7.02
CA THR A 179 -7.84 11.42 -7.82
C THR A 179 -8.56 12.66 -7.29
N SER A 180 -7.97 13.40 -6.34
CA SER A 180 -8.62 14.60 -5.79
C SER A 180 -8.69 15.70 -6.84
N LYS A 181 -9.77 16.51 -6.78
CA LYS A 181 -10.05 17.58 -7.76
C LYS A 181 -8.85 18.51 -8.02
N ASN A 182 -8.02 18.75 -7.02
CA ASN A 182 -6.89 19.67 -7.11
C ASN A 182 -5.52 18.96 -7.17
N GLY A 183 -5.44 17.63 -7.14
CA GLY A 183 -4.19 16.86 -7.17
C GLY A 183 -3.22 17.26 -6.05
N ARG A 184 -3.72 17.53 -4.83
CA ARG A 184 -2.94 18.05 -3.69
C ARG A 184 -2.89 17.12 -2.49
N ARG A 185 -3.33 15.89 -2.63
CA ARG A 185 -3.25 14.91 -1.56
C ARG A 185 -1.78 14.64 -1.22
N ARG A 186 -1.39 14.81 0.04
CA ARG A 186 -0.02 14.66 0.51
C ARG A 186 0.22 13.38 1.31
N TRP A 187 -0.82 12.79 1.86
CA TRP A 187 -0.76 11.64 2.74
C TRP A 187 -1.68 10.53 2.24
N CYS A 188 -1.26 9.29 2.43
CA CYS A 188 -2.12 8.13 2.14
C CYS A 188 -3.47 8.22 2.88
N ALA A 189 -3.49 8.86 4.06
CA ALA A 189 -4.71 9.34 4.67
C ALA A 189 -4.46 10.46 5.65
N MET A 190 -5.45 11.35 5.76
CA MET A 190 -5.36 12.53 6.61
C MET A 190 -5.48 12.20 8.09
N ASN A 191 -6.36 11.27 8.45
CA ASN A 191 -6.64 10.87 9.83
C ASN A 191 -5.53 10.02 10.49
N THR A 192 -4.53 9.56 9.74
CA THR A 192 -3.37 8.84 10.25
C THR A 192 -2.08 9.61 9.94
N CYS A 193 -1.51 9.41 8.75
CA CYS A 193 -0.25 10.05 8.38
C CYS A 193 -0.30 11.58 8.38
N GLY A 194 -1.44 12.17 8.01
CA GLY A 194 -1.64 13.62 8.08
C GLY A 194 -1.61 14.13 9.52
N VAL A 195 -2.33 13.47 10.42
CA VAL A 195 -2.32 13.80 11.86
C VAL A 195 -0.94 13.58 12.46
N ALA A 196 -0.30 12.42 12.21
CA ALA A 196 1.05 12.13 12.70
C ALA A 196 2.06 13.20 12.27
N SER A 197 2.02 13.61 10.99
CA SER A 197 2.89 14.65 10.46
C SER A 197 2.65 16.02 11.11
N LYS A 198 1.40 16.40 11.37
CA LYS A 198 1.05 17.64 12.07
C LYS A 198 1.55 17.63 13.53
N MET A 199 1.35 16.51 14.23
CA MET A 199 1.81 16.36 15.61
C MET A 199 3.34 16.41 15.71
N ALA A 200 4.05 15.78 14.78
CA ALA A 200 5.51 15.84 14.69
C ALA A 200 6.00 17.29 14.45
N ALA A 201 5.32 18.04 13.59
CA ALA A 201 5.64 19.45 13.34
C ALA A 201 5.41 20.33 14.59
N LEU A 202 4.32 20.11 15.33
CA LEU A 202 4.04 20.80 16.58
C LEU A 202 5.11 20.53 17.65
N ARG A 203 5.49 19.27 17.83
CA ARG A 203 6.57 18.88 18.78
C ARG A 203 7.89 19.58 18.44
N ARG A 204 8.28 19.61 17.16
CA ARG A 204 9.50 20.32 16.72
C ARG A 204 9.43 21.83 17.02
N ARG A 205 8.27 22.46 16.82
CA ARG A 205 8.11 23.89 17.13
C ARG A 205 8.17 24.17 18.62
N SER A 206 7.61 23.30 19.47
CA SER A 206 7.66 23.46 20.93
C SER A 206 9.07 23.24 21.49
N SER A 207 9.84 22.28 20.95
CA SER A 207 11.23 22.05 21.37
C SER A 207 12.20 23.12 20.86
N ALA A 208 11.91 23.77 19.73
CA ALA A 208 12.71 24.86 19.17
C ALA A 208 12.42 26.23 19.82
N ARG A 209 11.43 26.32 20.71
CA ARG A 209 11.13 27.56 21.43
C ARG A 209 12.10 27.71 22.59
N PRO A 210 13.05 28.72 22.57
CA PRO A 210 13.96 28.89 23.66
C PRO A 210 13.18 29.13 24.94
N ALA A 211 13.66 28.55 26.07
CA ALA A 211 13.14 28.84 27.39
C ALA A 211 13.09 30.36 27.55
N ARG A 212 11.89 30.88 27.74
CA ARG A 212 11.69 32.31 27.97
C ARG A 212 12.52 32.66 29.21
N SER A 213 13.72 33.24 28.98
CA SER A 213 14.65 33.62 30.04
C SER A 213 13.90 34.39 31.11
N GLU A 214 14.03 33.99 32.35
CA GLU A 214 13.71 34.76 33.53
C GLU A 214 14.59 36.03 33.58
N ARG A 215 14.39 36.97 32.66
CA ARG A 215 14.90 38.32 32.73
C ARG A 215 13.77 39.22 33.20
N LYS A 216 13.45 39.12 34.48
CA LYS A 216 12.75 40.19 35.19
C LYS A 216 12.75 39.90 36.69
N ARG A 217 13.88 40.16 37.37
CA ARG A 217 13.92 40.59 38.76
C ARG A 217 15.36 40.99 39.14
N LEU A 218 15.85 42.07 38.63
CA LEU A 218 16.84 42.90 39.29
C LEU A 218 16.28 44.32 39.24
N GLY A 219 15.54 44.68 40.28
CA GLY A 219 15.16 46.05 40.55
C GLY A 219 16.39 46.89 40.81
N PRO A 220 16.33 48.20 40.56
CA PRO A 220 17.47 49.09 40.82
C PRO A 220 17.76 49.17 42.33
N ALA A 221 19.05 49.02 42.70
CA ALA A 221 19.52 49.37 44.01
C ALA A 221 19.31 50.88 44.20
N ALA A 222 18.60 51.23 45.26
CA ALA A 222 18.49 52.64 45.69
C ALA A 222 19.76 53.11 46.37
N PRO A 223 20.03 54.46 46.43
CA PRO A 223 21.27 55.08 46.79
C PRO A 223 21.64 54.95 48.28
#